data_1ea3d37803ae54fe1b1d6445dab27c29
#
_entry.id   1ea3d37803ae54fe1b1d6445dab27c29
#
_cell.length_a   1.000
_cell.length_b   1.000
_cell.length_c   1.000
_cell.angle_alpha   90.00
_cell.angle_beta   90.00
_cell.angle_gamma   90.00
#
_symmetry.space_group_name_H-M   'P 1'
#
loop_
_entity.id
_entity.type
_entity.pdbx_description
1 polymer ?
#
loop_
_entity_poly.entity_id
_entity_poly.type
_entity_poly.pdbx_seq_one_letter_code
_entity_poly.pdbx_strand_id
1 'polypeptide(L)'
;MSLTARERRNPPSRRKSCTACTKAKRRCDFALPACLRCSQRNISCQYPARALQGYLTPQSESPETVPTGLLTNDGSSPERSETISISGSMIEDFNAVISSIDASSNDLGTFDIPLEDVSLDLVQQPYSLTAPSTQEFGNIPAIVLNRLQWAVDEIKEAPKKMVLENQTPWCHPLLYKDGMPRSMQDAHASCALYMAKNRVNSPIIFRSIESRVNDLLSAPPPITSMDCLAHTQALILYQIILLYDGDIGARASAERIIPVIESSAISLFSHAQFDINEKAGALPLFPIAPTKTFWQDWILQESLRRTLLFSFYFVQTYRIMVGCKILQCDGRLGLCHSWTLSAHLWNAMTPLSFAGAWKEKNHYVVTNAIFDDVLDEAKADDIDIFGKIMISSLLGRDEADGWFASKGGKL
;
A
#
# COMPACT_ATOMS: atom_id res chain seq x y z
N MET A 1 -27.42 -5.48 29.68
CA MET A 1 -27.86 -4.14 29.26
C MET A 1 -29.33 -4.21 28.89
N SER A 2 -30.17 -3.42 29.52
CA SER A 2 -31.62 -3.39 29.33
C SER A 2 -31.96 -2.45 28.18
N LEU A 3 -32.76 -2.89 27.22
CA LEU A 3 -33.23 -2.09 26.08
C LEU A 3 -34.00 -0.86 26.55
N THR A 4 -33.78 0.28 25.88
CA THR A 4 -34.49 1.53 26.17
C THR A 4 -35.97 1.44 25.85
N ALA A 5 -36.83 2.27 26.49
CA ALA A 5 -38.26 2.29 26.25
C ALA A 5 -38.68 2.57 24.80
N ARG A 6 -37.78 3.28 24.03
CA ARG A 6 -37.97 3.60 22.61
C ARG A 6 -37.75 2.39 21.71
N GLU A 7 -36.75 1.54 22.05
CA GLU A 7 -36.45 0.30 21.31
C GLU A 7 -37.50 -0.78 21.51
N ARG A 8 -38.23 -0.76 22.64
CA ARG A 8 -39.36 -1.68 22.90
C ARG A 8 -40.62 -1.33 22.10
N ARG A 9 -40.81 -0.05 21.75
CA ARG A 9 -41.97 0.40 20.97
C ARG A 9 -41.80 0.25 19.47
N ASN A 10 -40.54 0.23 18.97
CA ASN A 10 -40.26 0.10 17.54
C ASN A 10 -38.97 -0.74 17.35
N PRO A 11 -39.08 -2.08 17.45
CA PRO A 11 -37.91 -2.95 17.28
C PRO A 11 -37.36 -2.78 15.87
N PRO A 12 -36.01 -2.72 15.67
CA PRO A 12 -35.41 -2.62 14.35
C PRO A 12 -35.89 -3.81 13.48
N SER A 13 -36.25 -3.50 12.25
CA SER A 13 -36.75 -4.49 11.28
C SER A 13 -35.74 -5.61 11.13
N ARG A 14 -36.10 -6.85 11.47
CA ARG A 14 -35.23 -8.02 11.34
C ARG A 14 -34.86 -8.23 9.87
N ARG A 15 -33.56 -8.33 9.58
CA ARG A 15 -33.08 -8.69 8.23
C ARG A 15 -33.76 -9.99 7.79
N LYS A 16 -34.35 -9.99 6.59
CA LYS A 16 -35.02 -11.19 6.04
C LYS A 16 -33.99 -12.06 5.31
N SER A 17 -34.02 -13.36 5.54
CA SER A 17 -33.20 -14.34 4.83
C SER A 17 -33.40 -14.26 3.31
N CYS A 18 -32.40 -14.65 2.53
CA CYS A 18 -32.53 -14.73 1.07
C CYS A 18 -33.68 -15.71 0.67
N THR A 19 -34.22 -15.51 -0.49
CA THR A 19 -35.37 -16.28 -1.00
C THR A 19 -35.11 -17.79 -1.05
N ALA A 20 -33.88 -18.20 -1.43
CA ALA A 20 -33.46 -19.59 -1.49
C ALA A 20 -33.39 -20.25 -0.10
N CYS A 21 -32.83 -19.54 0.90
CA CYS A 21 -32.79 -20.06 2.28
C CYS A 21 -34.15 -20.09 2.93
N THR A 22 -35.02 -19.12 2.65
CA THR A 22 -36.40 -19.07 3.13
C THR A 22 -37.23 -20.25 2.58
N LYS A 23 -37.16 -20.49 1.26
CA LYS A 23 -37.83 -21.65 0.62
C LYS A 23 -37.33 -22.98 1.17
N ALA A 24 -36.04 -23.10 1.43
CA ALA A 24 -35.45 -24.32 1.97
C ALA A 24 -35.58 -24.47 3.50
N LYS A 25 -36.20 -23.52 4.20
CA LYS A 25 -36.35 -23.49 5.68
C LYS A 25 -35.00 -23.69 6.40
N ARG A 26 -33.92 -23.06 5.91
CA ARG A 26 -32.57 -23.15 6.47
C ARG A 26 -32.07 -21.80 6.95
N ARG A 27 -31.10 -21.80 7.87
CA ARG A 27 -30.45 -20.58 8.35
C ARG A 27 -29.71 -19.88 7.23
N CYS A 28 -29.77 -18.55 7.18
CA CYS A 28 -29.08 -17.68 6.26
C CYS A 28 -28.16 -16.76 7.06
N ASP A 29 -26.92 -16.65 6.66
CA ASP A 29 -25.88 -15.79 7.28
C ASP A 29 -25.92 -14.33 6.82
N PHE A 30 -26.82 -14.02 5.86
CA PHE A 30 -27.03 -12.66 5.31
C PHE A 30 -25.81 -12.06 4.61
N ALA A 31 -24.82 -12.86 4.22
CA ALA A 31 -23.66 -12.40 3.46
C ALA A 31 -24.06 -11.89 2.07
N LEU A 32 -23.40 -10.85 1.59
CA LEU A 32 -23.55 -10.28 0.25
C LEU A 32 -22.25 -10.50 -0.54
N PRO A 33 -22.32 -10.77 -1.84
CA PRO A 33 -23.50 -10.77 -2.72
C PRO A 33 -24.35 -12.03 -2.61
N ALA A 34 -23.84 -13.13 -2.04
CA ALA A 34 -24.57 -14.36 -1.80
C ALA A 34 -24.27 -14.94 -0.41
N CYS A 35 -25.27 -15.52 0.27
CA CYS A 35 -25.04 -16.19 1.53
C CYS A 35 -24.20 -17.46 1.33
N LEU A 36 -23.40 -17.82 2.33
CA LEU A 36 -22.48 -18.96 2.31
C LEU A 36 -23.13 -20.26 1.80
N ARG A 37 -24.36 -20.55 2.25
CA ARG A 37 -25.06 -21.73 1.79
C ARG A 37 -25.44 -21.70 0.31
N CYS A 38 -25.85 -20.54 -0.21
CA CYS A 38 -26.20 -20.40 -1.63
C CYS A 38 -24.95 -20.46 -2.50
N SER A 39 -23.88 -19.84 -2.06
CA SER A 39 -22.56 -19.87 -2.70
C SER A 39 -22.04 -21.31 -2.80
N GLN A 40 -21.96 -22.04 -1.69
CA GLN A 40 -21.48 -23.43 -1.67
C GLN A 40 -22.33 -24.41 -2.51
N ARG A 41 -23.58 -24.08 -2.80
CA ARG A 41 -24.50 -24.94 -3.58
C ARG A 41 -24.75 -24.41 -4.99
N ASN A 42 -24.06 -23.36 -5.39
CA ASN A 42 -24.23 -22.73 -6.69
C ASN A 42 -25.68 -22.34 -7.02
N ILE A 43 -26.44 -21.81 -6.01
CA ILE A 43 -27.83 -21.44 -6.11
C ILE A 43 -27.95 -19.92 -6.14
N SER A 44 -28.75 -19.36 -7.04
CA SER A 44 -29.04 -17.93 -7.08
C SER A 44 -29.52 -17.40 -5.73
N CYS A 45 -28.80 -16.42 -5.17
CA CYS A 45 -29.08 -15.84 -3.86
C CYS A 45 -29.66 -14.43 -4.03
N GLN A 46 -30.94 -14.30 -3.81
CA GLN A 46 -31.66 -13.02 -3.93
C GLN A 46 -32.29 -12.64 -2.59
N TYR A 47 -32.03 -11.40 -2.15
CA TYR A 47 -32.64 -10.82 -0.97
C TYR A 47 -33.89 -9.99 -1.36
N PRO A 48 -35.00 -10.02 -0.57
CA PRO A 48 -36.13 -9.16 -0.86
C PRO A 48 -35.77 -7.68 -0.84
N ALA A 49 -36.28 -6.88 -1.78
CA ALA A 49 -35.92 -5.47 -2.00
C ALA A 49 -36.02 -4.59 -0.74
N ARG A 50 -36.90 -4.90 0.22
CA ARG A 50 -36.98 -4.20 1.53
C ARG A 50 -35.79 -4.45 2.46
N ALA A 51 -34.92 -5.40 2.19
CA ALA A 51 -33.74 -5.70 3.01
C ALA A 51 -32.51 -4.82 2.64
N LEU A 52 -32.53 -4.16 1.51
CA LEU A 52 -31.43 -3.34 0.96
C LEU A 52 -31.58 -1.84 1.26
N GLN A 53 -32.73 -1.39 1.79
CA GLN A 53 -33.05 0.03 2.01
C GLN A 53 -32.36 0.67 3.22
N GLY A 54 -31.43 0.02 3.87
CA GLY A 54 -30.73 0.53 5.06
C GLY A 54 -29.44 1.33 4.80
N TYR A 55 -29.02 1.56 3.56
CA TYR A 55 -27.74 2.16 3.27
C TYR A 55 -27.74 3.40 2.36
N LEU A 56 -28.90 3.99 2.01
CA LEU A 56 -28.93 5.25 1.26
C LEU A 56 -30.08 6.12 1.73
N THR A 57 -29.83 7.20 2.42
CA THR A 57 -30.58 8.46 2.49
C THR A 57 -29.70 9.55 3.06
N PRO A 58 -29.90 10.86 2.75
CA PRO A 58 -31.18 11.56 2.73
C PRO A 58 -31.45 12.46 1.51
N GLN A 59 -32.66 12.48 1.12
CA GLN A 59 -33.66 13.56 1.02
C GLN A 59 -33.26 14.91 0.43
N SER A 60 -33.93 15.32 -0.65
CA SER A 60 -34.94 16.40 -0.60
C SER A 60 -35.80 16.42 -1.89
N GLU A 61 -36.98 16.60 -1.63
CA GLU A 61 -38.28 16.91 -2.23
C GLU A 61 -38.34 17.49 -3.63
N SER A 62 -39.36 16.97 -4.33
CA SER A 62 -39.99 17.42 -5.58
C SER A 62 -40.83 18.72 -5.32
N PRO A 63 -41.60 19.34 -6.29
CA PRO A 63 -42.33 18.70 -7.40
C PRO A 63 -42.53 19.48 -8.73
N GLU A 64 -43.07 18.76 -9.75
CA GLU A 64 -44.02 19.22 -10.82
C GLU A 64 -43.51 20.18 -11.90
N THR A 65 -43.73 20.06 -13.20
CA THR A 65 -44.84 19.64 -14.07
C THR A 65 -44.36 19.57 -15.52
N VAL A 66 -44.91 18.67 -16.30
CA VAL A 66 -44.89 18.57 -17.78
C VAL A 66 -45.81 19.66 -18.39
N PRO A 67 -45.79 20.12 -19.69
CA PRO A 67 -45.73 19.28 -20.88
C PRO A 67 -45.09 19.87 -22.17
N THR A 68 -44.73 18.94 -23.07
CA THR A 68 -44.99 18.90 -24.55
C THR A 68 -44.63 20.08 -25.47
N GLY A 69 -43.85 19.76 -26.53
CA GLY A 69 -43.81 20.58 -27.76
C GLY A 69 -42.70 20.18 -28.71
N LEU A 70 -43.12 19.47 -29.69
CA LEU A 70 -42.66 19.04 -31.00
C LEU A 70 -41.75 19.96 -31.82
N LEU A 71 -40.92 19.29 -32.69
CA LEU A 71 -40.49 19.58 -34.06
C LEU A 71 -39.13 20.29 -34.31
N THR A 72 -38.30 19.59 -34.95
CA THR A 72 -37.71 19.44 -36.32
C THR A 72 -36.28 19.92 -36.47
N ASN A 73 -35.52 18.94 -37.02
CA ASN A 73 -34.47 18.96 -38.07
C ASN A 73 -33.52 20.17 -38.23
N ASP A 74 -32.24 19.97 -38.21
CA ASP A 74 -31.35 19.58 -39.30
C ASP A 74 -29.86 19.74 -38.97
N GLY A 75 -29.12 18.75 -39.31
CA GLY A 75 -27.87 18.80 -40.09
C GLY A 75 -26.58 19.30 -39.45
N SER A 76 -25.72 18.38 -39.22
CA SER A 76 -24.29 18.25 -39.58
C SER A 76 -23.37 17.87 -38.41
N SER A 77 -22.90 16.64 -38.50
CA SER A 77 -21.63 16.15 -37.90
C SER A 77 -20.43 16.79 -38.66
N PRO A 78 -19.17 16.67 -38.23
CA PRO A 78 -18.62 15.81 -37.17
C PRO A 78 -17.54 16.49 -36.28
N GLU A 79 -17.29 15.96 -35.14
CA GLU A 79 -15.93 15.63 -34.70
C GLU A 79 -15.97 14.73 -33.44
N ARG A 80 -15.38 13.58 -33.64
CA ARG A 80 -15.32 12.47 -32.72
C ARG A 80 -14.21 12.73 -31.74
N SER A 81 -14.50 13.15 -30.51
CA SER A 81 -13.58 13.02 -29.40
C SER A 81 -13.92 11.72 -28.70
N GLU A 82 -13.06 10.74 -28.87
CA GLU A 82 -13.10 9.48 -28.14
C GLU A 82 -12.73 9.74 -26.66
N THR A 83 -13.75 9.87 -25.83
CA THR A 83 -13.59 9.69 -24.39
C THR A 83 -13.51 8.20 -24.12
N ILE A 84 -12.30 7.72 -23.88
CA ILE A 84 -12.05 6.36 -23.41
C ILE A 84 -12.58 6.27 -21.99
N SER A 85 -13.75 5.68 -21.81
CA SER A 85 -14.28 5.28 -20.52
C SER A 85 -13.57 4.00 -20.07
N ILE A 86 -12.48 4.17 -19.32
CA ILE A 86 -11.80 3.08 -18.63
C ILE A 86 -12.41 2.97 -17.23
N SER A 87 -13.50 2.24 -17.06
CA SER A 87 -14.07 2.04 -15.72
C SER A 87 -14.73 0.68 -15.45
N GLY A 88 -14.76 -0.24 -16.39
CA GLY A 88 -15.37 -1.56 -16.18
C GLY A 88 -14.38 -2.72 -16.04
N SER A 89 -13.35 -2.73 -16.87
CA SER A 89 -12.44 -3.87 -17.03
C SER A 89 -11.47 -4.08 -15.89
N MET A 90 -10.89 -3.03 -15.30
CA MET A 90 -9.84 -3.18 -14.28
C MET A 90 -10.37 -3.70 -12.92
N ILE A 91 -11.64 -3.46 -12.59
CA ILE A 91 -12.25 -3.97 -11.35
C ILE A 91 -12.60 -5.46 -11.52
N GLU A 92 -13.01 -5.88 -12.71
CA GLU A 92 -13.29 -7.28 -13.03
C GLU A 92 -11.99 -8.10 -13.09
N ASP A 93 -10.92 -7.57 -13.66
CA ASP A 93 -9.59 -8.20 -13.67
C ASP A 93 -8.99 -8.31 -12.26
N PHE A 94 -9.19 -7.29 -11.41
CA PHE A 94 -8.78 -7.32 -10.00
C PHE A 94 -9.51 -8.41 -9.22
N ASN A 95 -10.81 -8.54 -9.39
CA ASN A 95 -11.60 -9.60 -8.76
C ASN A 95 -11.28 -11.00 -9.30
N ALA A 96 -10.89 -11.12 -10.58
CA ALA A 96 -10.44 -12.37 -11.18
C ALA A 96 -9.08 -12.82 -10.62
N VAL A 97 -8.15 -11.89 -10.39
CA VAL A 97 -6.85 -12.17 -9.75
C VAL A 97 -7.03 -12.63 -8.31
N ILE A 98 -7.88 -11.95 -7.52
CA ILE A 98 -8.18 -12.39 -6.14
C ILE A 98 -8.87 -13.76 -6.11
N SER A 99 -9.78 -14.03 -7.05
CA SER A 99 -10.48 -15.32 -7.14
C SER A 99 -9.58 -16.47 -7.60
N SER A 100 -8.56 -16.19 -8.41
CA SER A 100 -7.58 -17.19 -8.86
C SER A 100 -6.58 -17.57 -7.76
N ILE A 101 -6.31 -16.66 -6.81
CA ILE A 101 -5.46 -16.91 -5.64
C ILE A 101 -6.17 -17.84 -4.65
N ASP A 102 -7.49 -17.66 -4.45
CA ASP A 102 -8.29 -18.55 -3.59
C ASP A 102 -8.49 -19.96 -4.14
N ALA A 103 -8.40 -20.15 -5.46
CA ALA A 103 -8.59 -21.46 -6.09
C ALA A 103 -7.36 -22.38 -6.02
N SER A 104 -6.16 -21.83 -5.74
CA SER A 104 -4.90 -22.61 -5.68
C SER A 104 -4.54 -23.13 -4.28
N SER A 105 -5.36 -22.85 -3.25
CA SER A 105 -5.01 -23.16 -1.86
C SER A 105 -5.50 -24.54 -1.33
N ASN A 106 -5.95 -25.45 -2.17
CA ASN A 106 -6.57 -26.71 -1.70
C ASN A 106 -5.70 -27.96 -1.84
N ASP A 107 -4.42 -27.87 -2.11
CA ASP A 107 -3.59 -29.11 -2.17
C ASP A 107 -2.12 -28.85 -1.82
N LEU A 108 -1.80 -28.70 -0.53
CA LEU A 108 -0.42 -28.87 -0.06
C LEU A 108 -0.39 -29.41 1.37
N GLY A 109 0.05 -30.66 1.46
CA GLY A 109 0.21 -31.42 2.68
C GLY A 109 1.20 -30.78 3.67
N THR A 110 0.94 -31.06 4.92
CA THR A 110 1.74 -30.73 6.08
C THR A 110 3.18 -31.29 5.90
N PHE A 111 4.15 -30.40 5.78
CA PHE A 111 5.57 -30.79 5.86
C PHE A 111 6.12 -30.40 7.22
N ASP A 112 6.35 -31.41 8.06
CA ASP A 112 7.21 -31.30 9.26
C ASP A 112 8.67 -31.31 8.79
N ILE A 113 9.38 -30.19 8.91
CA ILE A 113 10.82 -30.10 8.64
C ILE A 113 11.57 -29.98 9.97
N PRO A 114 12.48 -30.91 10.30
CA PRO A 114 13.35 -30.80 11.47
C PRO A 114 14.36 -29.64 11.32
N LEU A 115 14.61 -28.94 12.40
CA LEU A 115 15.31 -27.63 12.49
C LEU A 115 16.83 -27.67 12.20
N GLU A 116 17.42 -28.80 11.84
CA GLU A 116 18.89 -28.91 11.69
C GLU A 116 19.41 -28.72 10.24
N ASP A 117 18.54 -28.59 9.22
CA ASP A 117 18.95 -28.56 7.81
C ASP A 117 18.51 -27.28 7.03
N VAL A 118 18.25 -26.18 7.72
CA VAL A 118 17.74 -24.95 7.07
C VAL A 118 18.79 -24.20 6.25
N SER A 119 20.05 -24.63 6.26
CA SER A 119 21.17 -23.91 5.63
C SER A 119 21.35 -24.15 4.13
N LEU A 120 20.81 -25.21 3.55
CA LEU A 120 21.12 -25.60 2.16
C LEU A 120 19.98 -25.49 1.17
N ASP A 121 18.72 -25.51 1.60
CA ASP A 121 17.56 -25.44 0.68
C ASP A 121 17.13 -24.00 0.32
N LEU A 122 17.65 -22.98 0.99
CA LEU A 122 17.35 -21.57 0.67
C LEU A 122 17.99 -21.08 -0.64
N VAL A 123 18.95 -21.80 -1.17
CA VAL A 123 19.68 -21.45 -2.40
C VAL A 123 18.92 -21.81 -3.69
N GLN A 124 17.85 -22.59 -3.60
CA GLN A 124 17.09 -23.07 -4.77
C GLN A 124 15.67 -22.50 -4.91
N GLN A 125 15.22 -21.64 -3.99
CA GLN A 125 13.91 -21.00 -4.14
C GLN A 125 14.07 -19.60 -4.76
N PRO A 126 13.17 -19.20 -5.67
CA PRO A 126 13.20 -17.84 -6.23
C PRO A 126 13.14 -16.81 -5.09
N TYR A 127 14.05 -15.85 -5.12
CA TYR A 127 14.14 -14.80 -4.11
C TYR A 127 12.93 -13.85 -4.20
N SER A 128 11.87 -14.17 -3.49
CA SER A 128 10.62 -13.40 -3.49
C SER A 128 10.15 -13.08 -2.08
N LEU A 129 9.69 -11.84 -1.89
CA LEU A 129 9.02 -11.40 -0.67
C LEU A 129 7.52 -11.76 -0.66
N THR A 130 7.00 -12.31 -1.76
CA THR A 130 5.56 -12.50 -1.99
C THR A 130 5.12 -13.96 -2.03
N ALA A 131 5.90 -14.90 -1.50
CA ALA A 131 5.47 -16.29 -1.45
C ALA A 131 4.12 -16.41 -0.69
N PRO A 132 3.04 -16.90 -1.33
CA PRO A 132 1.77 -17.11 -0.65
C PRO A 132 1.93 -18.31 0.28
N SER A 133 2.08 -18.06 1.56
CA SER A 133 2.09 -19.12 2.56
C SER A 133 1.67 -18.58 3.92
N THR A 134 0.88 -19.36 4.63
CA THR A 134 0.71 -19.19 6.07
C THR A 134 1.98 -19.73 6.71
N GLN A 135 3.01 -18.89 6.87
CA GLN A 135 4.22 -19.30 7.57
C GLN A 135 4.03 -19.16 9.07
N GLU A 136 4.14 -20.26 9.77
CA GLU A 136 4.27 -20.26 11.21
C GLU A 136 5.76 -20.08 11.57
N PHE A 137 6.10 -18.93 12.15
CA PHE A 137 7.47 -18.62 12.54
C PHE A 137 7.81 -19.25 13.89
N GLY A 138 8.60 -20.32 13.88
CA GLY A 138 9.03 -21.01 15.12
C GLY A 138 9.92 -20.17 16.02
N ASN A 139 10.83 -19.36 15.48
CA ASN A 139 11.81 -18.56 16.23
C ASN A 139 11.81 -17.09 15.80
N ILE A 140 10.75 -16.36 16.16
CA ILE A 140 10.58 -14.94 15.83
C ILE A 140 11.77 -14.07 16.27
N PRO A 141 12.33 -14.19 17.51
CA PRO A 141 13.47 -13.36 17.91
C PRO A 141 14.68 -13.49 16.98
N ALA A 142 15.01 -14.70 16.52
CA ALA A 142 16.12 -14.91 15.60
C ALA A 142 15.86 -14.29 14.23
N ILE A 143 14.64 -14.42 13.71
CA ILE A 143 14.22 -13.80 12.43
C ILE A 143 14.29 -12.29 12.53
N VAL A 144 13.79 -11.69 13.60
CA VAL A 144 13.84 -10.24 13.82
C VAL A 144 15.28 -9.75 13.87
N LEU A 145 16.13 -10.40 14.64
CA LEU A 145 17.54 -10.00 14.78
C LEU A 145 18.29 -10.14 13.46
N ASN A 146 18.13 -11.26 12.77
CA ASN A 146 18.91 -11.53 11.56
C ASN A 146 18.37 -10.78 10.34
N ARG A 147 17.06 -10.72 10.14
CA ARG A 147 16.47 -10.20 8.88
C ARG A 147 15.94 -8.78 8.98
N LEU A 148 15.38 -8.39 10.12
CA LEU A 148 14.59 -7.16 10.21
C LEU A 148 15.29 -6.05 11.00
N GLN A 149 16.20 -6.36 11.93
CA GLN A 149 16.76 -5.35 12.83
C GLN A 149 17.41 -4.19 12.07
N TRP A 150 18.25 -4.48 11.08
CA TRP A 150 18.91 -3.45 10.29
C TRP A 150 17.90 -2.58 9.52
N ALA A 151 16.92 -3.22 8.87
CA ALA A 151 15.88 -2.52 8.14
C ALA A 151 15.03 -1.62 9.06
N VAL A 152 14.70 -2.11 10.25
CA VAL A 152 13.97 -1.34 11.26
C VAL A 152 14.77 -0.14 11.75
N ASP A 153 16.08 -0.30 11.95
CA ASP A 153 16.94 0.81 12.38
C ASP A 153 17.00 1.89 11.28
N GLU A 154 17.07 1.52 9.99
CA GLU A 154 16.99 2.46 8.88
C GLU A 154 15.60 3.14 8.78
N ILE A 155 14.53 2.41 9.02
CA ILE A 155 13.15 2.95 9.03
C ILE A 155 13.00 3.98 10.14
N LYS A 156 13.56 3.75 11.31
CA LYS A 156 13.50 4.69 12.45
C LYS A 156 14.19 6.02 12.17
N GLU A 157 15.15 6.07 11.26
CA GLU A 157 15.79 7.31 10.81
C GLU A 157 14.91 8.13 9.86
N ALA A 158 13.83 7.58 9.30
CA ALA A 158 13.01 8.26 8.31
C ALA A 158 12.44 9.63 8.77
N PRO A 159 11.92 9.80 10.02
CA PRO A 159 11.48 11.12 10.49
C PRO A 159 12.60 12.17 10.50
N LYS A 160 13.82 11.77 10.83
CA LYS A 160 14.99 12.65 10.82
C LYS A 160 15.44 12.97 9.39
N LYS A 161 15.50 11.97 8.50
CA LYS A 161 15.84 12.17 7.09
C LYS A 161 14.82 13.08 6.40
N MET A 162 13.53 12.94 6.73
CA MET A 162 12.49 13.82 6.22
C MET A 162 12.72 15.29 6.60
N VAL A 163 13.15 15.58 7.83
CA VAL A 163 13.41 16.95 8.30
C VAL A 163 14.70 17.52 7.73
N LEU A 164 15.76 16.73 7.68
CA LEU A 164 17.09 17.22 7.33
C LEU A 164 17.37 17.20 5.82
N GLU A 165 16.73 16.28 5.10
CA GLU A 165 17.04 15.98 3.71
C GLU A 165 15.80 16.05 2.79
N ASN A 166 14.60 16.31 3.34
CA ASN A 166 13.32 16.25 2.65
C ASN A 166 13.07 14.92 1.94
N GLN A 167 13.62 13.82 2.43
CA GLN A 167 13.51 12.51 1.80
C GLN A 167 13.30 11.37 2.80
N THR A 168 12.78 10.27 2.28
CA THR A 168 12.80 8.95 2.91
C THR A 168 13.10 7.91 1.85
N PRO A 169 13.32 6.63 2.17
CA PRO A 169 13.52 5.61 1.14
C PRO A 169 12.40 5.51 0.11
N TRP A 170 11.19 5.95 0.45
CA TRP A 170 9.98 5.94 -0.39
C TRP A 170 9.47 7.33 -0.80
N CYS A 171 10.10 8.40 -0.37
CA CYS A 171 9.76 9.78 -0.72
C CYS A 171 10.98 10.46 -1.33
N HIS A 172 10.91 10.80 -2.63
CA HIS A 172 11.99 11.48 -3.34
C HIS A 172 12.16 12.91 -2.84
N PRO A 173 13.39 13.45 -2.68
CA PRO A 173 13.62 14.78 -2.10
C PRO A 173 13.02 15.94 -2.88
N LEU A 174 12.74 15.75 -4.16
CA LEU A 174 12.10 16.76 -5.01
C LEU A 174 10.61 16.55 -5.23
N LEU A 175 10.00 15.54 -4.59
CA LEU A 175 8.58 15.22 -4.77
C LEU A 175 7.68 16.42 -4.44
N TYR A 176 7.96 17.11 -3.35
CA TYR A 176 7.15 18.24 -2.86
C TYR A 176 7.79 19.61 -3.14
N LYS A 177 8.69 19.69 -4.12
CA LYS A 177 9.43 20.92 -4.43
C LYS A 177 8.53 22.09 -4.81
N ASP A 178 7.49 21.82 -5.60
CA ASP A 178 6.62 22.86 -6.14
C ASP A 178 5.39 23.15 -5.23
N GLY A 179 5.20 22.35 -4.19
CA GLY A 179 4.14 22.49 -3.20
C GLY A 179 3.98 21.24 -2.36
N MET A 180 3.98 21.39 -1.04
CA MET A 180 3.79 20.29 -0.11
C MET A 180 2.34 20.29 0.38
N PRO A 181 1.56 19.19 0.19
CA PRO A 181 0.20 19.08 0.74
C PRO A 181 0.17 19.25 2.26
N ARG A 182 -0.95 19.73 2.79
CA ARG A 182 -1.10 20.03 4.22
C ARG A 182 -0.81 18.85 5.12
N SER A 183 -1.27 17.64 4.75
CA SER A 183 -1.00 16.40 5.48
C SER A 183 0.49 16.19 5.70
N MET A 184 1.29 16.44 4.67
CA MET A 184 2.73 16.24 4.73
C MET A 184 3.45 17.40 5.44
N GLN A 185 2.95 18.66 5.34
CA GLN A 185 3.47 19.78 6.13
C GLN A 185 3.34 19.51 7.63
N ASP A 186 2.18 19.03 8.07
CA ASP A 186 1.92 18.69 9.47
C ASP A 186 2.76 17.50 9.95
N ALA A 187 2.97 16.49 9.10
CA ALA A 187 3.84 15.37 9.40
C ALA A 187 5.31 15.79 9.50
N HIS A 188 5.79 16.62 8.57
CA HIS A 188 7.14 17.18 8.59
C HIS A 188 7.40 18.00 9.87
N ALA A 189 6.46 18.87 10.24
CA ALA A 189 6.55 19.63 11.48
C ALA A 189 6.54 18.72 12.72
N SER A 190 5.76 17.66 12.71
CA SER A 190 5.72 16.64 13.79
C SER A 190 7.02 15.85 13.90
N CYS A 191 7.65 15.51 12.78
CA CYS A 191 8.98 14.90 12.76
C CYS A 191 10.04 15.84 13.38
N ALA A 192 10.02 17.14 13.03
CA ALA A 192 10.92 18.13 13.61
C ALA A 192 10.68 18.30 15.14
N LEU A 193 9.42 18.31 15.57
CA LEU A 193 9.08 18.34 16.98
C LEU A 193 9.58 17.09 17.71
N TYR A 194 9.43 15.92 17.10
CA TYR A 194 9.91 14.64 17.65
C TYR A 194 11.44 14.61 17.83
N MET A 195 12.21 15.18 16.90
CA MET A 195 13.66 15.30 17.05
C MET A 195 14.10 16.12 18.27
N ALA A 196 13.25 17.06 18.73
CA ALA A 196 13.49 17.85 19.93
C ALA A 196 13.01 17.15 21.22
N LYS A 197 12.54 15.90 21.15
CA LYS A 197 12.00 15.14 22.28
C LYS A 197 13.06 14.88 23.35
N ASN A 198 12.64 15.06 24.59
CA ASN A 198 13.40 14.69 25.79
C ASN A 198 12.43 14.20 26.89
N ARG A 199 12.97 13.80 28.05
CA ARG A 199 12.16 13.25 29.15
C ARG A 199 11.09 14.22 29.68
N VAL A 200 11.32 15.51 29.59
CA VAL A 200 10.40 16.54 30.16
C VAL A 200 9.26 16.82 29.20
N ASN A 201 9.55 16.97 27.92
CA ASN A 201 8.57 17.37 26.91
C ASN A 201 7.87 16.21 26.20
N SER A 202 8.35 14.96 26.37
CA SER A 202 7.81 13.76 25.71
C SER A 202 6.27 13.66 25.78
N PRO A 203 5.59 13.83 26.95
CA PRO A 203 4.13 13.70 27.01
C PRO A 203 3.38 14.76 26.18
N ILE A 204 3.98 15.97 26.05
CA ILE A 204 3.39 17.07 25.27
C ILE A 204 3.57 16.78 23.79
N ILE A 205 4.75 16.30 23.40
CA ILE A 205 5.07 15.95 22.00
C ILE A 205 4.16 14.83 21.50
N PHE A 206 4.00 13.75 22.25
CA PHE A 206 3.10 12.66 21.82
C PHE A 206 1.66 13.10 21.72
N ARG A 207 1.14 13.88 22.67
CA ARG A 207 -0.19 14.44 22.56
C ARG A 207 -0.37 15.32 21.32
N SER A 208 0.64 16.12 21.00
CA SER A 208 0.61 16.96 19.79
C SER A 208 0.60 16.10 18.52
N ILE A 209 1.42 15.05 18.45
CA ILE A 209 1.45 14.13 17.33
C ILE A 209 0.13 13.35 17.20
N GLU A 210 -0.40 12.83 18.29
CA GLU A 210 -1.72 12.15 18.29
C GLU A 210 -2.85 13.08 17.84
N SER A 211 -2.82 14.36 18.25
CA SER A 211 -3.78 15.35 17.76
C SER A 211 -3.69 15.53 16.23
N ARG A 212 -2.46 15.63 15.68
CA ARG A 212 -2.27 15.73 14.23
C ARG A 212 -2.71 14.48 13.48
N VAL A 213 -2.49 13.31 14.04
CA VAL A 213 -3.03 12.06 13.49
C VAL A 213 -4.55 12.08 13.46
N ASN A 214 -5.20 12.51 14.56
CA ASN A 214 -6.65 12.60 14.61
C ASN A 214 -7.20 13.64 13.62
N ASP A 215 -6.53 14.80 13.46
CA ASP A 215 -6.87 15.81 12.47
C ASP A 215 -6.80 15.21 11.05
N LEU A 216 -5.73 14.45 10.75
CA LEU A 216 -5.53 13.78 9.46
C LEU A 216 -6.63 12.73 9.17
N LEU A 217 -6.99 11.93 10.17
CA LEU A 217 -8.01 10.89 10.04
C LEU A 217 -9.43 11.46 9.94
N SER A 218 -9.65 12.66 10.47
CA SER A 218 -10.95 13.37 10.44
C SER A 218 -11.11 14.23 9.19
N ALA A 219 -10.04 14.45 8.42
CA ALA A 219 -10.07 15.23 7.20
C ALA A 219 -10.85 14.51 6.09
N PRO A 220 -11.42 15.24 5.12
CA PRO A 220 -12.00 14.63 3.94
C PRO A 220 -10.99 13.73 3.22
N PRO A 221 -11.44 12.61 2.60
CA PRO A 221 -10.55 11.72 1.88
C PRO A 221 -9.83 12.47 0.74
N PRO A 222 -8.52 12.23 0.55
CA PRO A 222 -7.78 12.87 -0.53
C PRO A 222 -8.26 12.38 -1.90
N ILE A 223 -8.18 13.25 -2.92
CA ILE A 223 -8.71 12.97 -4.26
C ILE A 223 -7.58 12.91 -5.30
N THR A 224 -6.59 13.81 -5.22
CA THR A 224 -5.51 13.82 -6.22
C THR A 224 -4.44 12.80 -5.87
N SER A 225 -3.71 12.32 -6.89
CA SER A 225 -2.58 11.39 -6.69
C SER A 225 -1.56 11.91 -5.68
N MET A 226 -1.27 13.22 -5.74
CA MET A 226 -0.33 13.88 -4.83
C MET A 226 -0.88 13.94 -3.39
N ASP A 227 -2.17 14.25 -3.21
CA ASP A 227 -2.78 14.29 -1.88
C ASP A 227 -2.91 12.89 -1.26
N CYS A 228 -3.26 11.87 -2.06
CA CYS A 228 -3.30 10.47 -1.62
C CYS A 228 -1.92 10.00 -1.18
N LEU A 229 -0.89 10.31 -1.99
CA LEU A 229 0.50 9.98 -1.67
C LEU A 229 0.96 10.66 -0.38
N ALA A 230 0.74 11.99 -0.28
CA ALA A 230 1.11 12.77 0.89
C ALA A 230 0.39 12.31 2.17
N HIS A 231 -0.90 11.96 2.06
CA HIS A 231 -1.67 11.40 3.17
C HIS A 231 -1.08 10.08 3.68
N THR A 232 -0.76 9.15 2.75
CA THR A 232 -0.18 7.85 3.11
C THR A 232 1.22 8.01 3.69
N GLN A 233 2.07 8.84 3.11
CA GLN A 233 3.42 9.12 3.63
C GLN A 233 3.39 9.78 5.00
N ALA A 234 2.44 10.70 5.24
CA ALA A 234 2.23 11.31 6.55
C ALA A 234 1.83 10.27 7.60
N LEU A 235 0.88 9.38 7.28
CA LEU A 235 0.49 8.27 8.16
C LEU A 235 1.67 7.37 8.51
N ILE A 236 2.50 7.01 7.53
CA ILE A 236 3.70 6.18 7.76
C ILE A 236 4.66 6.88 8.73
N LEU A 237 4.96 8.16 8.53
CA LEU A 237 5.86 8.92 9.41
C LEU A 237 5.34 8.99 10.84
N TYR A 238 4.07 9.27 11.03
CA TYR A 238 3.44 9.25 12.36
C TYR A 238 3.55 7.86 13.01
N GLN A 239 3.30 6.80 12.24
CA GLN A 239 3.35 5.44 12.75
C GLN A 239 4.77 5.01 13.11
N ILE A 240 5.79 5.40 12.35
CA ILE A 240 7.19 5.15 12.71
C ILE A 240 7.50 5.78 14.07
N ILE A 241 7.12 7.03 14.29
CA ILE A 241 7.33 7.71 15.55
C ILE A 241 6.61 6.98 16.70
N LEU A 242 5.32 6.72 16.54
CA LEU A 242 4.47 6.22 17.62
C LEU A 242 4.72 4.73 17.93
N LEU A 243 5.03 3.89 16.94
CA LEU A 243 5.26 2.45 17.14
C LEU A 243 6.67 2.13 17.66
N TYR A 244 7.69 2.88 17.20
CA TYR A 244 9.09 2.53 17.46
C TYR A 244 9.78 3.38 18.52
N ASP A 245 9.12 4.37 19.09
CA ASP A 245 9.71 5.20 20.15
C ASP A 245 9.94 4.45 21.47
N GLY A 246 9.06 3.51 21.79
CA GLY A 246 9.08 2.77 23.05
C GLY A 246 8.05 3.25 24.08
N ASP A 247 7.31 4.32 23.83
CA ASP A 247 6.19 4.73 24.68
C ASP A 247 5.00 3.78 24.50
N ILE A 248 4.52 3.21 25.62
CA ILE A 248 3.46 2.19 25.61
C ILE A 248 2.13 2.79 25.18
N GLY A 249 1.81 4.02 25.66
CA GLY A 249 0.55 4.70 25.30
C GLY A 249 0.50 5.08 23.82
N ALA A 250 1.60 5.65 23.32
CA ALA A 250 1.73 5.98 21.88
C ALA A 250 1.60 4.74 21.01
N ARG A 251 2.25 3.62 21.38
CA ARG A 251 2.14 2.35 20.65
C ARG A 251 0.71 1.83 20.62
N ALA A 252 0.02 1.80 21.74
CA ALA A 252 -1.37 1.33 21.83
C ALA A 252 -2.34 2.18 21.00
N SER A 253 -2.08 3.50 20.90
CA SER A 253 -2.82 4.40 20.01
C SER A 253 -2.53 4.11 18.53
N ALA A 254 -1.27 3.90 18.20
CA ALA A 254 -0.81 3.66 16.84
C ALA A 254 -1.30 2.31 16.27
N GLU A 255 -1.32 1.24 17.06
CA GLU A 255 -1.78 -0.08 16.62
C GLU A 255 -3.21 -0.06 16.09
N ARG A 256 -4.07 0.79 16.63
CA ARG A 256 -5.45 0.97 16.16
C ARG A 256 -5.56 1.58 14.77
N ILE A 257 -4.50 2.22 14.29
CA ILE A 257 -4.47 2.95 13.02
C ILE A 257 -3.86 2.08 11.90
N ILE A 258 -3.23 0.95 12.22
CA ILE A 258 -2.66 0.04 11.21
C ILE A 258 -3.64 -0.30 10.06
N PRO A 259 -4.92 -0.62 10.29
CA PRO A 259 -5.86 -0.87 9.20
C PRO A 259 -6.09 0.34 8.29
N VAL A 260 -5.90 1.56 8.81
CA VAL A 260 -6.04 2.79 8.01
C VAL A 260 -4.85 2.94 7.05
N ILE A 261 -3.63 2.57 7.48
CA ILE A 261 -2.47 2.55 6.57
C ILE A 261 -2.70 1.58 5.42
N GLU A 262 -3.19 0.38 5.71
CA GLU A 262 -3.49 -0.62 4.68
C GLU A 262 -4.54 -0.10 3.68
N SER A 263 -5.62 0.51 4.17
CA SER A 263 -6.65 1.11 3.32
C SER A 263 -6.13 2.29 2.50
N SER A 264 -5.30 3.14 3.10
CA SER A 264 -4.67 4.27 2.42
C SER A 264 -3.69 3.80 1.35
N ALA A 265 -2.91 2.74 1.63
CA ALA A 265 -2.03 2.12 0.65
C ALA A 265 -2.81 1.55 -0.55
N ILE A 266 -3.92 0.84 -0.30
CA ILE A 266 -4.78 0.33 -1.38
C ILE A 266 -5.30 1.47 -2.27
N SER A 267 -5.63 2.63 -1.71
CA SER A 267 -6.07 3.79 -2.51
C SER A 267 -5.00 4.28 -3.48
N LEU A 268 -3.71 4.11 -3.18
CA LEU A 268 -2.62 4.49 -4.09
C LEU A 268 -2.57 3.63 -5.35
N PHE A 269 -3.09 2.41 -5.30
CA PHE A 269 -3.08 1.48 -6.44
C PHE A 269 -3.74 2.09 -7.68
N SER A 270 -4.86 2.80 -7.51
CA SER A 270 -5.56 3.47 -8.61
C SER A 270 -4.80 4.64 -9.24
N HIS A 271 -3.76 5.14 -8.57
CA HIS A 271 -2.93 6.26 -9.02
C HIS A 271 -1.55 5.84 -9.51
N ALA A 272 -1.09 4.63 -9.17
CA ALA A 272 0.20 4.11 -9.56
C ALA A 272 0.17 3.50 -10.97
N GLN A 273 1.18 3.81 -11.77
CA GLN A 273 1.41 3.19 -13.08
C GLN A 273 2.56 2.18 -12.94
N PHE A 274 2.33 0.94 -13.35
CA PHE A 274 3.30 -0.14 -13.19
C PHE A 274 4.06 -0.45 -14.48
N ASP A 275 3.61 0.03 -15.64
CA ASP A 275 4.28 -0.12 -16.94
C ASP A 275 5.44 0.89 -17.03
N ILE A 276 6.59 0.50 -16.49
CA ILE A 276 7.76 1.37 -16.38
C ILE A 276 8.47 1.53 -17.75
N ASN A 277 8.49 0.49 -18.56
CA ASN A 277 9.32 0.42 -19.76
C ASN A 277 8.64 0.96 -21.05
N GLU A 278 7.33 1.04 -21.13
CA GLU A 278 6.63 1.39 -22.38
C GLU A 278 6.77 2.87 -22.76
N LYS A 279 6.99 3.76 -21.82
CA LYS A 279 7.03 5.22 -22.05
C LYS A 279 8.43 5.81 -22.21
N ALA A 280 9.47 5.06 -21.95
CA ALA A 280 10.83 5.54 -22.02
C ALA A 280 11.41 5.42 -23.44
N GLY A 281 10.92 6.27 -24.34
CA GLY A 281 11.67 6.60 -25.55
C GLY A 281 13.02 7.26 -25.23
N ALA A 282 13.80 7.57 -26.23
CA ALA A 282 15.03 8.32 -26.03
C ALA A 282 14.73 9.65 -25.31
N LEU A 283 15.36 9.87 -24.14
CA LEU A 283 15.23 11.12 -23.39
C LEU A 283 16.13 12.19 -24.01
N PRO A 284 15.60 13.18 -24.76
CA PRO A 284 16.41 14.16 -25.47
C PRO A 284 17.10 15.09 -24.48
N LEU A 285 18.40 15.36 -24.72
CA LEU A 285 19.14 16.35 -23.95
C LEU A 285 18.87 17.77 -24.46
N PHE A 286 18.40 17.90 -25.71
CA PHE A 286 17.97 19.15 -26.30
C PHE A 286 16.84 18.92 -27.34
N PRO A 287 15.69 19.60 -27.22
CA PRO A 287 15.30 20.42 -26.04
C PRO A 287 15.07 19.56 -24.80
N ILE A 288 15.40 20.09 -23.62
CA ILE A 288 15.34 19.36 -22.34
C ILE A 288 13.92 19.23 -21.76
N ALA A 289 12.96 20.00 -22.27
CA ALA A 289 11.60 20.07 -21.73
C ALA A 289 10.88 18.70 -21.67
N PRO A 290 10.89 17.86 -22.73
CA PRO A 290 10.27 16.54 -22.64
C PRO A 290 10.89 15.64 -21.56
N THR A 291 12.22 15.66 -21.45
CA THR A 291 12.96 14.92 -20.43
C THR A 291 12.64 15.42 -19.01
N LYS A 292 12.49 16.73 -18.84
CA LYS A 292 12.09 17.30 -17.55
C LYS A 292 10.69 16.85 -17.15
N THR A 293 9.74 16.85 -18.07
CA THR A 293 8.37 16.38 -17.81
C THR A 293 8.35 14.90 -17.43
N PHE A 294 9.06 14.06 -18.22
CA PHE A 294 9.19 12.64 -17.92
C PHE A 294 9.82 12.39 -16.55
N TRP A 295 10.91 13.08 -16.21
CA TRP A 295 11.58 12.94 -14.92
C TRP A 295 10.69 13.36 -13.74
N GLN A 296 9.90 14.44 -13.87
CA GLN A 296 8.96 14.87 -12.83
C GLN A 296 7.84 13.85 -12.62
N ASP A 297 7.28 13.31 -13.71
CA ASP A 297 6.28 12.23 -13.63
C ASP A 297 6.87 10.96 -13.05
N TRP A 298 8.08 10.58 -13.44
CA TRP A 298 8.79 9.43 -12.88
C TRP A 298 9.00 9.55 -11.36
N ILE A 299 9.38 10.73 -10.86
CA ILE A 299 9.50 10.99 -9.41
C ILE A 299 8.19 10.70 -8.69
N LEU A 300 7.07 11.21 -9.21
CA LEU A 300 5.76 10.98 -8.63
C LEU A 300 5.39 9.50 -8.66
N GLN A 301 5.50 8.87 -9.82
CA GLN A 301 5.12 7.47 -10.02
C GLN A 301 6.00 6.51 -9.22
N GLU A 302 7.30 6.74 -9.17
CA GLU A 302 8.21 5.90 -8.38
C GLU A 302 7.95 6.08 -6.88
N SER A 303 7.67 7.30 -6.41
CA SER A 303 7.28 7.53 -5.02
C SER A 303 5.94 6.85 -4.67
N LEU A 304 4.97 6.83 -5.58
CA LEU A 304 3.70 6.08 -5.42
C LEU A 304 3.97 4.58 -5.26
N ARG A 305 4.72 3.98 -6.18
CA ARG A 305 5.06 2.54 -6.16
C ARG A 305 5.80 2.14 -4.88
N ARG A 306 6.83 2.91 -4.52
CA ARG A 306 7.61 2.66 -3.30
C ARG A 306 6.78 2.84 -2.04
N THR A 307 5.93 3.87 -1.96
CA THR A 307 5.07 4.10 -0.80
C THR A 307 4.06 2.97 -0.65
N LEU A 308 3.46 2.51 -1.75
CA LEU A 308 2.54 1.37 -1.77
C LEU A 308 3.21 0.10 -1.21
N LEU A 309 4.35 -0.29 -1.79
CA LEU A 309 5.10 -1.47 -1.34
C LEU A 309 5.54 -1.34 0.11
N PHE A 310 6.08 -0.18 0.48
CA PHE A 310 6.58 0.08 1.82
C PHE A 310 5.48 0.03 2.88
N SER A 311 4.29 0.49 2.57
CA SER A 311 3.15 0.45 3.51
C SER A 311 2.86 -0.98 3.99
N PHE A 312 2.78 -1.93 3.06
CA PHE A 312 2.55 -3.34 3.40
C PHE A 312 3.78 -3.97 4.08
N TYR A 313 4.97 -3.69 3.57
CA TYR A 313 6.21 -4.14 4.18
C TYR A 313 6.33 -3.67 5.64
N PHE A 314 6.07 -2.41 5.91
CA PHE A 314 6.10 -1.81 7.23
C PHE A 314 5.13 -2.48 8.22
N VAL A 315 3.89 -2.68 7.78
CA VAL A 315 2.86 -3.34 8.62
C VAL A 315 3.25 -4.78 8.93
N GLN A 316 3.73 -5.55 7.95
CA GLN A 316 4.15 -6.93 8.17
C GLN A 316 5.38 -7.01 9.08
N THR A 317 6.38 -6.15 8.87
CA THR A 317 7.56 -6.05 9.74
C THR A 317 7.16 -5.79 11.18
N TYR A 318 6.24 -4.84 11.41
CA TYR A 318 5.74 -4.56 12.76
C TYR A 318 5.02 -5.77 13.38
N ARG A 319 4.15 -6.45 12.63
CA ARG A 319 3.45 -7.66 13.08
C ARG A 319 4.43 -8.76 13.52
N ILE A 320 5.49 -9.00 12.76
CA ILE A 320 6.55 -9.95 13.15
C ILE A 320 7.21 -9.51 14.46
N MET A 321 7.57 -8.23 14.58
CA MET A 321 8.26 -7.70 15.77
C MET A 321 7.45 -7.83 17.06
N VAL A 322 6.12 -7.68 16.98
CA VAL A 322 5.24 -7.87 18.15
C VAL A 322 4.89 -9.34 18.42
N GLY A 323 5.51 -10.27 17.70
CA GLY A 323 5.37 -11.70 17.97
C GLY A 323 4.15 -12.35 17.29
N CYS A 324 3.62 -11.75 16.24
CA CYS A 324 2.58 -12.40 15.45
C CYS A 324 3.16 -13.64 14.77
N LYS A 325 2.78 -14.83 15.24
CA LYS A 325 3.32 -16.11 14.72
C LYS A 325 2.76 -16.49 13.36
N ILE A 326 1.57 -16.02 13.05
CA ILE A 326 0.86 -16.35 11.81
C ILE A 326 0.77 -15.06 11.00
N LEU A 327 1.62 -14.91 10.01
CA LEU A 327 1.44 -13.92 8.98
C LEU A 327 0.62 -14.56 7.86
N GLN A 328 -0.59 -14.11 7.73
CA GLN A 328 -1.33 -14.37 6.50
C GLN A 328 -0.70 -13.48 5.42
N CYS A 329 0.07 -14.09 4.53
CA CYS A 329 0.44 -13.42 3.31
C CYS A 329 -0.81 -13.38 2.42
N ASP A 330 -1.50 -12.24 2.47
CA ASP A 330 -2.69 -11.99 1.66
C ASP A 330 -2.35 -11.53 0.23
N GLY A 331 -1.10 -11.70 -0.19
CA GLY A 331 -0.62 -11.30 -1.53
C GLY A 331 -0.49 -9.79 -1.73
N ARG A 332 -0.79 -8.95 -0.73
CA ARG A 332 -0.79 -7.48 -0.89
C ARG A 332 0.57 -6.89 -1.24
N LEU A 333 1.67 -7.51 -0.82
CA LEU A 333 3.00 -7.12 -1.28
C LEU A 333 3.14 -7.26 -2.80
N GLY A 334 2.46 -8.24 -3.41
CA GLY A 334 2.39 -8.42 -4.85
C GLY A 334 1.50 -7.40 -5.58
N LEU A 335 0.71 -6.59 -4.87
CA LEU A 335 -0.05 -5.49 -5.50
C LEU A 335 0.86 -4.40 -6.07
N CYS A 336 2.07 -4.22 -5.54
CA CYS A 336 3.09 -3.43 -6.21
C CYS A 336 3.76 -4.29 -7.28
N HIS A 337 3.13 -4.37 -8.46
CA HIS A 337 3.59 -5.21 -9.57
C HIS A 337 5.02 -4.90 -10.01
N SER A 338 5.42 -3.63 -9.97
CA SER A 338 6.77 -3.24 -10.38
C SER A 338 7.20 -1.92 -9.75
N TRP A 339 8.49 -1.78 -9.52
CA TRP A 339 9.15 -0.56 -9.10
C TRP A 339 10.60 -0.55 -9.61
N THR A 340 11.21 0.64 -9.68
CA THR A 340 12.56 0.77 -10.22
C THR A 340 13.60 0.71 -9.11
N LEU A 341 14.52 -0.24 -9.19
CA LEU A 341 15.69 -0.32 -8.33
C LEU A 341 16.88 0.29 -9.08
N SER A 342 17.23 1.51 -8.72
CA SER A 342 18.43 2.20 -9.21
C SER A 342 18.76 3.39 -8.33
N ALA A 343 19.88 3.32 -7.63
CA ALA A 343 20.41 4.46 -6.87
C ALA A 343 20.73 5.65 -7.78
N HIS A 344 21.17 5.39 -9.00
CA HIS A 344 21.56 6.43 -9.95
C HIS A 344 20.35 7.25 -10.45
N LEU A 345 19.21 6.60 -10.67
CA LEU A 345 17.96 7.28 -11.06
C LEU A 345 17.31 7.99 -9.87
N TRP A 346 17.23 7.31 -8.72
CA TRP A 346 16.62 7.86 -7.51
C TRP A 346 17.34 9.09 -6.98
N ASN A 347 18.68 9.11 -7.06
CA ASN A 347 19.51 10.21 -6.58
C ASN A 347 19.76 11.31 -7.64
N ALA A 348 19.17 11.21 -8.83
CA ALA A 348 19.31 12.21 -9.87
C ALA A 348 18.53 13.49 -9.55
N MET A 349 19.23 14.57 -9.25
CA MET A 349 18.65 15.84 -8.80
C MET A 349 18.31 16.81 -9.94
N THR A 350 18.60 16.43 -11.19
CA THR A 350 18.31 17.25 -12.39
C THR A 350 17.83 16.37 -13.55
N PRO A 351 17.02 16.91 -14.48
CA PRO A 351 16.62 16.16 -15.67
C PRO A 351 17.81 15.67 -16.49
N LEU A 352 18.90 16.44 -16.52
CA LEU A 352 20.11 16.08 -17.26
C LEU A 352 20.83 14.89 -16.62
N SER A 353 21.02 14.90 -15.29
CA SER A 353 21.63 13.78 -14.57
C SER A 353 20.76 12.53 -14.64
N PHE A 354 19.44 12.69 -14.61
CA PHE A 354 18.50 11.58 -14.77
C PHE A 354 18.60 10.94 -16.16
N ALA A 355 18.60 11.75 -17.23
CA ALA A 355 18.74 11.24 -18.59
C ALA A 355 20.10 10.54 -18.82
N GLY A 356 21.16 11.07 -18.26
CA GLY A 356 22.48 10.42 -18.28
C GLY A 356 22.47 9.07 -17.57
N ALA A 357 21.91 9.03 -16.35
CA ALA A 357 21.77 7.79 -15.60
C ALA A 357 20.88 6.78 -16.33
N TRP A 358 19.75 7.23 -16.90
CA TRP A 358 18.85 6.37 -17.66
C TRP A 358 19.53 5.67 -18.82
N LYS A 359 20.42 6.36 -19.52
CA LYS A 359 21.13 5.84 -20.68
C LYS A 359 22.35 4.99 -20.33
N GLU A 360 23.08 5.36 -19.28
CA GLU A 360 24.45 4.86 -19.05
C GLU A 360 24.59 3.96 -17.82
N LYS A 361 23.59 3.96 -16.93
CA LYS A 361 23.64 3.22 -15.69
C LYS A 361 22.61 2.07 -15.67
N ASN A 362 22.93 1.03 -14.93
CA ASN A 362 22.00 -0.06 -14.71
C ASN A 362 20.80 0.42 -13.89
N HIS A 363 19.64 -0.04 -14.28
CA HIS A 363 18.41 0.08 -13.50
C HIS A 363 17.59 -1.19 -13.72
N TYR A 364 17.03 -1.67 -12.64
CA TYR A 364 16.30 -2.94 -12.62
C TYR A 364 14.84 -2.67 -12.31
N VAL A 365 13.95 -3.35 -13.00
CA VAL A 365 12.53 -3.33 -12.69
C VAL A 365 12.23 -4.57 -11.85
N VAL A 366 12.07 -4.37 -10.55
CA VAL A 366 11.70 -5.46 -9.63
C VAL A 366 10.20 -5.70 -9.79
N THR A 367 9.82 -6.87 -10.25
CA THR A 367 8.43 -7.26 -10.48
C THR A 367 8.01 -8.32 -9.48
N ASN A 368 6.84 -8.17 -8.85
CA ASN A 368 6.29 -9.10 -7.85
C ASN A 368 7.26 -9.40 -6.70
N ALA A 369 8.10 -8.44 -6.34
CA ALA A 369 9.16 -8.57 -5.33
C ALA A 369 10.14 -9.73 -5.59
N ILE A 370 10.40 -10.08 -6.85
CA ILE A 370 11.40 -11.04 -7.28
C ILE A 370 12.70 -10.29 -7.53
N PHE A 371 13.80 -10.76 -6.92
CA PHE A 371 15.11 -10.09 -6.92
C PHE A 371 16.21 -10.87 -7.62
N ASP A 372 15.88 -11.98 -8.30
CA ASP A 372 16.90 -12.89 -8.88
C ASP A 372 17.85 -12.14 -9.82
N ASP A 373 17.34 -11.41 -10.82
CA ASP A 373 18.16 -10.65 -11.76
C ASP A 373 19.00 -9.56 -11.06
N VAL A 374 18.43 -8.93 -10.01
CA VAL A 374 19.14 -7.92 -9.22
C VAL A 374 20.32 -8.54 -8.48
N LEU A 375 20.11 -9.68 -7.82
CA LEU A 375 21.14 -10.35 -7.04
C LEU A 375 22.25 -10.91 -7.93
N ASP A 376 21.92 -11.32 -9.14
CA ASP A 376 22.88 -11.86 -10.10
C ASP A 376 23.71 -10.75 -10.77
N GLU A 377 23.10 -9.68 -11.25
CA GLU A 377 23.71 -8.72 -12.15
C GLU A 377 24.11 -7.39 -11.50
N ALA A 378 23.37 -6.93 -10.47
CA ALA A 378 23.59 -5.61 -9.92
C ALA A 378 24.92 -5.48 -9.18
N LYS A 379 25.43 -4.26 -9.18
CA LYS A 379 26.54 -3.81 -8.33
C LYS A 379 25.99 -3.15 -7.07
N ALA A 380 26.80 -3.09 -6.04
CA ALA A 380 26.41 -2.47 -4.77
C ALA A 380 26.02 -0.99 -4.89
N ASP A 381 26.63 -0.24 -5.83
CA ASP A 381 26.34 1.16 -6.09
C ASP A 381 25.07 1.39 -6.96
N ASP A 382 24.54 0.35 -7.59
CA ASP A 382 23.24 0.40 -8.26
C ASP A 382 22.07 0.41 -7.25
N ILE A 383 22.31 -0.04 -6.00
CA ILE A 383 21.29 -0.27 -4.99
C ILE A 383 21.15 0.94 -4.06
N ASP A 384 19.99 1.56 -4.05
CA ASP A 384 19.65 2.62 -3.09
C ASP A 384 19.22 2.07 -1.72
N ILE A 385 18.97 2.96 -0.75
CA ILE A 385 18.61 2.57 0.61
C ILE A 385 17.29 1.77 0.66
N PHE A 386 16.34 2.02 -0.26
CA PHE A 386 15.11 1.25 -0.33
C PHE A 386 15.37 -0.19 -0.77
N GLY A 387 16.18 -0.37 -1.80
CA GLY A 387 16.65 -1.69 -2.24
C GLY A 387 17.44 -2.42 -1.15
N LYS A 388 18.31 -1.71 -0.41
CA LYS A 388 19.05 -2.27 0.73
C LYS A 388 18.12 -2.81 1.82
N ILE A 389 17.07 -2.06 2.18
CA ILE A 389 16.04 -2.50 3.14
C ILE A 389 15.39 -3.80 2.68
N MET A 390 14.99 -3.88 1.41
CA MET A 390 14.32 -5.07 0.86
C MET A 390 15.26 -6.28 0.79
N ILE A 391 16.48 -6.10 0.27
CA ILE A 391 17.48 -7.18 0.14
C ILE A 391 17.93 -7.70 1.50
N SER A 392 18.18 -6.81 2.48
CA SER A 392 18.58 -7.26 3.83
C SER A 392 17.49 -8.08 4.53
N SER A 393 16.22 -7.72 4.30
CA SER A 393 15.10 -8.49 4.85
C SER A 393 14.89 -9.82 4.13
N LEU A 394 15.21 -9.88 2.86
CA LEU A 394 15.10 -11.09 2.05
C LEU A 394 16.21 -12.10 2.40
N LEU A 395 17.47 -11.67 2.37
CA LEU A 395 18.61 -12.54 2.57
C LEU A 395 18.94 -12.77 4.06
N GLY A 396 18.69 -11.78 4.91
CA GLY A 396 19.22 -11.66 6.25
C GLY A 396 20.51 -10.83 6.27
N ARG A 397 20.90 -10.38 7.48
CA ARG A 397 21.99 -9.42 7.67
C ARG A 397 23.33 -9.91 7.13
N ASP A 398 23.72 -11.12 7.53
CA ASP A 398 25.06 -11.65 7.22
C ASP A 398 25.21 -11.93 5.72
N GLU A 399 24.20 -12.55 5.11
CA GLU A 399 24.17 -12.82 3.67
C GLU A 399 24.11 -11.51 2.85
N ALA A 400 23.34 -10.53 3.29
CA ALA A 400 23.28 -9.23 2.63
C ALA A 400 24.63 -8.51 2.72
N ASP A 401 25.27 -8.46 3.89
CA ASP A 401 26.62 -7.90 4.04
C ASP A 401 27.64 -8.60 3.11
N GLY A 402 27.58 -9.93 3.03
CA GLY A 402 28.40 -10.75 2.12
C GLY A 402 28.13 -10.40 0.66
N TRP A 403 26.86 -10.33 0.27
CA TRP A 403 26.47 -9.98 -1.09
C TRP A 403 26.97 -8.58 -1.48
N PHE A 404 26.72 -7.54 -0.65
CA PHE A 404 27.19 -6.19 -0.92
C PHE A 404 28.72 -6.10 -1.01
N ALA A 405 29.42 -6.81 -0.12
CA ALA A 405 30.89 -6.88 -0.17
C ALA A 405 31.39 -7.53 -1.46
N SER A 406 30.75 -8.62 -1.92
CA SER A 406 31.10 -9.31 -3.17
C SER A 406 30.85 -8.43 -4.42
N LYS A 407 29.87 -7.52 -4.34
CA LYS A 407 29.51 -6.58 -5.41
C LYS A 407 30.21 -5.21 -5.30
N GLY A 408 31.21 -5.09 -4.42
CA GLY A 408 32.10 -3.93 -4.31
C GLY A 408 31.59 -2.78 -3.44
N GLY A 409 30.69 -3.04 -2.49
CA GLY A 409 30.12 -2.04 -1.59
C GLY A 409 29.86 -2.55 -0.18
N LYS A 410 28.92 -1.90 0.51
CA LYS A 410 28.50 -2.21 1.88
C LYS A 410 26.98 -2.05 1.98
N LEU A 411 26.39 -2.85 2.87
CA LEU A 411 25.00 -2.69 3.24
C LEU A 411 24.75 -1.34 3.92
#